data_bf0ffbc925b9513b77bd4450fe5d6bb4
#
_entry.id   bf0ffbc925b9513b77bd4450fe5d6bb4
#
_cell.length_a   1.000
_cell.length_b   1.000
_cell.length_c   1.000
_cell.angle_alpha   90.00
_cell.angle_beta   90.00
_cell.angle_gamma   90.00
#
_symmetry.space_group_name_H-M   'P 1'
#
loop_
_entity.id
_entity.type
_entity.pdbx_description
1 polymer ?
#
loop_
_entity_poly.entity_id
_entity_poly.type
_entity_poly.pdbx_seq_one_letter_code
_entity_poly.pdbx_strand_id
1 'polypeptide(L)'
;MVWTREEDMQHDVYRPSWYDRLSAQLDGDRISGWKHVITGSSVLSRWLPPAVHNDMDFDAYDSAADMPYDIPNFHVEYVREEPPGVPTGFWRGVGPAHNVFVIESFIDELAHKAGKDPVAFRLGMLDKAPRLQAALRLAADKAGWGSPLPPRCGRGVSVQPSFASWIATVAEVGVDDDGEVNLRRVVCVVDTGIAVNPDTIAAQLQGGIIFGLTAALFGQITVAGGRVEQSNFHDYRMLRIDQTPPIDVYVIPSGEAPGGIGETGTVSASAALTNAIFAATGKRLRRLPVDRDVLAGRTQA
;
A
#
# COMPACT_ATOMS: atom_id res chain seq x y z
N MET A 1 -17.18 -22.63 20.15
CA MET A 1 -16.78 -21.42 20.90
C MET A 1 -17.05 -20.25 19.98
N VAL A 2 -17.57 -19.13 20.47
CA VAL A 2 -17.80 -17.91 19.72
C VAL A 2 -17.13 -16.79 20.51
N TRP A 3 -16.24 -16.03 19.84
CA TRP A 3 -15.58 -14.87 20.42
C TRP A 3 -16.45 -13.63 20.23
N THR A 4 -16.51 -12.74 21.23
CA THR A 4 -17.10 -11.42 21.05
C THR A 4 -16.15 -10.50 20.28
N ARG A 5 -16.64 -9.37 19.75
CA ARG A 5 -15.76 -8.40 19.08
C ARG A 5 -14.78 -7.76 20.05
N GLU A 6 -15.18 -7.56 21.28
CA GLU A 6 -14.33 -7.02 22.35
C GLU A 6 -13.15 -7.96 22.63
N GLU A 7 -13.40 -9.25 22.75
CA GLU A 7 -12.33 -10.24 22.96
C GLU A 7 -11.40 -10.35 21.74
N ASP A 8 -11.97 -10.35 20.52
CA ASP A 8 -11.22 -10.37 19.28
C ASP A 8 -10.29 -9.14 19.15
N MET A 9 -10.75 -7.95 19.45
CA MET A 9 -9.93 -6.72 19.39
C MET A 9 -8.88 -6.63 20.49
N GLN A 10 -9.16 -7.12 21.68
CA GLN A 10 -8.32 -6.91 22.87
C GLN A 10 -7.36 -8.06 23.15
N HIS A 11 -7.58 -9.24 22.59
CA HIS A 11 -6.85 -10.46 22.95
C HIS A 11 -6.33 -11.27 21.75
N ASP A 12 -6.36 -10.73 20.55
CA ASP A 12 -5.79 -11.37 19.37
C ASP A 12 -4.35 -10.88 19.09
N VAL A 13 -3.82 -11.26 17.96
CA VAL A 13 -2.54 -10.78 17.44
C VAL A 13 -2.73 -9.52 16.62
N TYR A 14 -1.71 -8.67 16.58
CA TYR A 14 -1.78 -7.36 15.93
C TYR A 14 -0.90 -7.30 14.69
N ARG A 15 -1.27 -6.42 13.76
CA ARG A 15 -0.42 -6.13 12.60
C ARG A 15 0.95 -5.65 13.09
N PRO A 16 2.07 -6.14 12.51
CA PRO A 16 3.40 -5.67 12.83
C PRO A 16 3.56 -4.17 12.59
N SER A 17 4.35 -3.52 13.44
CA SER A 17 4.81 -2.14 13.21
C SER A 17 6.14 -2.18 12.48
N TRP A 18 6.31 -1.27 11.53
CA TRP A 18 7.49 -1.18 10.69
C TRP A 18 8.07 0.23 10.71
N TYR A 19 9.39 0.29 10.68
CA TYR A 19 10.16 1.51 10.50
C TYR A 19 11.13 1.31 9.34
N ASP A 20 10.98 2.13 8.32
CA ASP A 20 11.72 2.01 7.08
C ASP A 20 12.58 3.24 6.83
N ARG A 21 13.83 3.02 6.43
CA ARG A 21 14.72 4.07 5.98
C ARG A 21 15.09 3.83 4.53
N LEU A 22 14.69 4.76 3.67
CA LEU A 22 15.01 4.71 2.25
C LEU A 22 15.95 5.83 1.86
N SER A 23 16.86 5.53 0.94
CA SER A 23 17.68 6.51 0.25
C SER A 23 17.86 6.09 -1.20
N ALA A 24 17.92 7.06 -2.09
CA ALA A 24 18.12 6.81 -3.52
C ALA A 24 19.00 7.89 -4.14
N GLN A 25 19.70 7.50 -5.21
CA GLN A 25 20.44 8.41 -6.06
C GLN A 25 19.70 8.55 -7.40
N LEU A 26 19.49 9.79 -7.82
CA LEU A 26 18.97 10.10 -9.15
C LEU A 26 20.15 10.44 -10.09
N ASP A 27 20.10 9.88 -11.30
CA ASP A 27 20.91 10.28 -12.42
C ASP A 27 19.98 10.77 -13.53
N GLY A 28 19.86 12.09 -13.65
CA GLY A 28 18.83 12.71 -14.46
C GLY A 28 17.43 12.37 -13.98
N ASP A 29 16.69 11.63 -14.79
CA ASP A 29 15.32 11.21 -14.53
C ASP A 29 15.17 9.72 -14.19
N ARG A 30 16.29 9.04 -13.87
CA ARG A 30 16.29 7.63 -13.48
C ARG A 30 16.91 7.44 -12.10
N ILE A 31 16.49 6.41 -11.41
CA ILE A 31 17.11 6.00 -10.14
C ILE A 31 18.34 5.16 -10.50
N SER A 32 19.53 5.62 -10.06
CA SER A 32 20.80 4.92 -10.27
C SER A 32 21.26 4.13 -9.06
N GLY A 33 20.71 4.41 -7.87
CA GLY A 33 21.01 3.69 -6.65
C GLY A 33 19.83 3.72 -5.69
N TRP A 34 19.63 2.61 -4.95
CA TRP A 34 18.59 2.43 -3.98
C TRP A 34 19.09 1.69 -2.75
N LYS A 35 18.79 2.21 -1.58
CA LYS A 35 18.99 1.51 -0.32
C LYS A 35 17.72 1.57 0.50
N HIS A 36 17.26 0.41 1.00
CA HIS A 36 16.12 0.26 1.88
C HIS A 36 16.53 -0.56 3.11
N VAL A 37 16.37 0.02 4.29
CA VAL A 37 16.54 -0.66 5.58
C VAL A 37 15.17 -0.80 6.21
N ILE A 38 14.75 -2.03 6.43
CA ILE A 38 13.46 -2.42 6.99
C ILE A 38 13.71 -2.83 8.45
N THR A 39 12.98 -2.24 9.39
CA THR A 39 13.05 -2.63 10.80
C THR A 39 11.65 -2.99 11.30
N GLY A 40 11.48 -4.18 11.85
CA GLY A 40 10.20 -4.65 12.36
C GLY A 40 10.20 -6.08 12.83
N SER A 41 9.03 -6.55 13.29
CA SER A 41 8.87 -7.89 13.84
C SER A 41 8.95 -8.98 12.77
N SER A 42 9.37 -10.17 13.18
CA SER A 42 9.30 -11.36 12.36
C SER A 42 8.01 -12.12 12.66
N VAL A 43 7.07 -12.07 11.72
CA VAL A 43 5.81 -12.85 11.82
C VAL A 43 6.08 -14.34 11.65
N LEU A 44 6.95 -14.71 10.70
CA LEU A 44 7.29 -16.10 10.44
C LEU A 44 8.00 -16.76 11.63
N SER A 45 8.81 -16.04 12.39
CA SER A 45 9.47 -16.62 13.57
C SER A 45 8.47 -17.11 14.64
N ARG A 46 7.29 -16.54 14.68
CA ARG A 46 6.19 -16.93 15.56
C ARG A 46 5.35 -18.06 14.97
N TRP A 47 4.96 -17.93 13.70
CA TRP A 47 3.93 -18.78 13.09
C TRP A 47 4.47 -19.92 12.26
N LEU A 48 5.66 -19.76 11.68
CA LEU A 48 6.32 -20.75 10.85
C LEU A 48 7.85 -20.70 11.05
N PRO A 49 8.36 -20.97 12.26
CA PRO A 49 9.79 -20.84 12.57
C PRO A 49 10.73 -21.54 11.58
N PRO A 50 10.39 -22.70 11.01
CA PRO A 50 11.26 -23.38 10.04
C PRO A 50 11.48 -22.60 8.74
N ALA A 51 10.66 -21.58 8.44
CA ALA A 51 10.82 -20.73 7.26
C ALA A 51 11.81 -19.56 7.47
N VAL A 52 12.24 -19.32 8.72
CA VAL A 52 13.23 -18.29 9.05
C VAL A 52 14.63 -18.89 9.01
N HIS A 53 15.48 -18.35 8.13
CA HIS A 53 16.86 -18.78 7.97
C HIS A 53 17.81 -17.63 8.23
N ASN A 54 18.81 -17.81 9.10
CA ASN A 54 19.81 -16.78 9.46
C ASN A 54 19.15 -15.47 9.93
N ASP A 55 18.09 -15.56 10.76
CA ASP A 55 17.26 -14.46 11.23
C ASP A 55 16.57 -13.65 10.13
N MET A 56 16.57 -14.15 8.89
CA MET A 56 15.87 -13.52 7.76
C MET A 56 14.45 -14.07 7.64
N ASP A 57 13.48 -13.17 7.79
CA ASP A 57 12.07 -13.43 7.55
C ASP A 57 11.73 -12.90 6.14
N PHE A 58 11.46 -13.81 5.19
CA PHE A 58 11.20 -13.41 3.81
C PHE A 58 9.93 -12.56 3.68
N ASP A 59 8.94 -12.75 4.54
CA ASP A 59 7.74 -11.93 4.56
C ASP A 59 8.07 -10.45 4.87
N ALA A 60 9.03 -10.22 5.77
CA ALA A 60 9.42 -8.86 6.14
C ALA A 60 10.01 -8.05 4.97
N TYR A 61 10.65 -8.68 3.99
CA TYR A 61 11.25 -8.00 2.84
C TYR A 61 10.62 -8.34 1.48
N ASP A 62 9.52 -9.10 1.46
CA ASP A 62 8.74 -9.40 0.25
C ASP A 62 8.30 -8.10 -0.44
N SER A 63 8.37 -8.07 -1.76
CA SER A 63 8.18 -6.88 -2.61
C SER A 63 9.22 -5.77 -2.42
N ALA A 64 10.08 -5.84 -1.42
CA ALA A 64 11.19 -4.90 -1.26
C ALA A 64 12.47 -5.43 -1.90
N ALA A 65 12.77 -6.73 -1.75
CA ALA A 65 13.96 -7.34 -2.32
C ALA A 65 13.84 -7.64 -3.83
N ASP A 66 12.63 -7.75 -4.33
CA ASP A 66 12.29 -8.12 -5.71
C ASP A 66 11.40 -7.10 -6.42
N MET A 67 11.51 -5.82 -6.02
CA MET A 67 10.71 -4.76 -6.65
C MET A 67 10.94 -4.70 -8.17
N PRO A 68 9.90 -4.35 -8.96
CA PRO A 68 9.91 -4.54 -10.42
C PRO A 68 10.73 -3.51 -11.19
N TYR A 69 11.26 -2.49 -10.53
CA TYR A 69 11.96 -1.38 -11.17
C TYR A 69 13.39 -1.74 -11.53
N ASP A 70 13.82 -1.39 -12.74
CA ASP A 70 15.19 -1.58 -13.21
C ASP A 70 16.13 -0.53 -12.59
N ILE A 71 16.68 -0.86 -11.42
CA ILE A 71 17.62 -0.03 -10.66
C ILE A 71 18.98 -0.75 -10.58
N PRO A 72 20.06 -0.15 -11.14
CA PRO A 72 21.34 -0.86 -11.30
C PRO A 72 22.06 -1.15 -9.98
N ASN A 73 21.96 -0.25 -8.99
CA ASN A 73 22.59 -0.42 -7.68
C ASN A 73 21.51 -0.52 -6.62
N PHE A 74 21.28 -1.73 -6.12
CA PHE A 74 20.15 -2.04 -5.28
C PHE A 74 20.58 -2.76 -4.01
N HIS A 75 20.13 -2.29 -2.84
CA HIS A 75 20.44 -2.87 -1.55
C HIS A 75 19.25 -2.82 -0.61
N VAL A 76 18.91 -3.97 0.00
CA VAL A 76 17.89 -4.11 1.02
C VAL A 76 18.49 -4.76 2.25
N GLU A 77 18.18 -4.23 3.43
CA GLU A 77 18.55 -4.77 4.73
C GLU A 77 17.26 -5.01 5.56
N TYR A 78 17.21 -6.09 6.29
CA TYR A 78 16.19 -6.33 7.30
C TYR A 78 16.83 -6.42 8.69
N VAL A 79 16.27 -5.66 9.63
CA VAL A 79 16.65 -5.67 11.05
C VAL A 79 15.44 -6.11 11.86
N ARG A 80 15.55 -7.26 12.48
CA ARG A 80 14.48 -7.78 13.34
C ARG A 80 14.40 -6.99 14.63
N GLU A 81 13.23 -6.45 14.93
CA GLU A 81 12.93 -5.76 16.18
C GLU A 81 11.50 -6.12 16.61
N GLU A 82 11.38 -6.71 17.82
CA GLU A 82 10.08 -7.16 18.33
C GLU A 82 9.53 -6.16 19.35
N PRO A 83 8.29 -5.66 19.19
CA PRO A 83 7.66 -4.82 20.20
C PRO A 83 7.44 -5.65 21.49
N PRO A 84 7.96 -5.20 22.65
CA PRO A 84 7.84 -5.97 23.87
C PRO A 84 6.38 -6.13 24.30
N GLY A 85 5.95 -7.38 24.52
CA GLY A 85 4.62 -7.70 25.05
C GLY A 85 3.46 -7.56 24.07
N VAL A 86 3.71 -7.20 22.81
CA VAL A 86 2.66 -7.10 21.78
C VAL A 86 2.79 -8.29 20.81
N PRO A 87 1.83 -9.24 20.81
CA PRO A 87 1.87 -10.36 19.88
C PRO A 87 1.53 -9.88 18.46
N THR A 88 2.41 -10.13 17.51
CA THR A 88 2.19 -9.78 16.10
C THR A 88 1.83 -11.00 15.27
N GLY A 89 1.06 -10.80 14.21
CA GLY A 89 0.62 -11.85 13.30
C GLY A 89 0.36 -11.34 11.89
N PHE A 90 -0.02 -12.25 11.01
CA PHE A 90 -0.34 -11.92 9.63
C PHE A 90 -1.52 -10.93 9.54
N TRP A 91 -1.39 -10.01 8.63
CA TRP A 91 -2.46 -9.11 8.22
C TRP A 91 -2.64 -9.22 6.70
N ARG A 92 -3.86 -9.09 6.18
CA ARG A 92 -4.15 -9.25 4.75
C ARG A 92 -3.21 -8.40 3.89
N GLY A 93 -2.45 -9.05 3.00
CA GLY A 93 -1.41 -8.43 2.18
C GLY A 93 0.01 -8.62 2.70
N VAL A 94 0.17 -9.21 3.89
CA VAL A 94 1.41 -9.64 4.55
C VAL A 94 2.57 -8.64 4.35
N GLY A 95 3.78 -9.06 4.07
CA GLY A 95 4.94 -8.22 3.82
C GLY A 95 4.74 -7.17 2.72
N PRO A 96 4.21 -7.51 1.55
CA PRO A 96 3.90 -6.53 0.52
C PRO A 96 3.04 -5.35 1.00
N ALA A 97 2.15 -5.55 1.97
CA ALA A 97 1.25 -4.49 2.42
C ALA A 97 1.96 -3.29 3.07
N HIS A 98 3.13 -3.49 3.70
CA HIS A 98 3.92 -2.37 4.22
C HIS A 98 5.01 -1.93 3.24
N ASN A 99 5.72 -2.89 2.62
CA ASN A 99 6.81 -2.57 1.71
C ASN A 99 6.36 -1.74 0.50
N VAL A 100 5.23 -2.12 -0.12
CA VAL A 100 4.71 -1.38 -1.28
C VAL A 100 4.26 0.04 -0.89
N PHE A 101 3.67 0.23 0.30
CA PHE A 101 3.37 1.57 0.79
C PHE A 101 4.62 2.45 0.80
N VAL A 102 5.68 1.95 1.40
CA VAL A 102 6.93 2.70 1.58
C VAL A 102 7.64 2.94 0.23
N ILE A 103 7.75 1.89 -0.58
CA ILE A 103 8.42 1.94 -1.89
C ILE A 103 7.70 2.89 -2.85
N GLU A 104 6.41 2.69 -3.04
CA GLU A 104 5.62 3.43 -4.00
C GLU A 104 5.43 4.90 -3.61
N SER A 105 5.39 5.19 -2.29
CA SER A 105 5.42 6.56 -1.79
C SER A 105 6.77 7.22 -2.07
N PHE A 106 7.89 6.50 -1.88
CA PHE A 106 9.22 7.05 -2.14
C PHE A 106 9.52 7.18 -3.64
N ILE A 107 9.08 6.24 -4.49
CA ILE A 107 9.13 6.38 -5.95
C ILE A 107 8.40 7.65 -6.42
N ASP A 108 7.25 7.95 -5.80
CA ASP A 108 6.50 9.16 -6.10
C ASP A 108 7.23 10.44 -5.65
N GLU A 109 7.90 10.41 -4.50
CA GLU A 109 8.78 11.50 -4.06
C GLU A 109 9.93 11.74 -5.04
N LEU A 110 10.53 10.67 -5.55
CA LEU A 110 11.63 10.75 -6.52
C LEU A 110 11.15 11.27 -7.88
N ALA A 111 9.96 10.84 -8.33
CA ALA A 111 9.34 11.40 -9.54
C ALA A 111 9.14 12.91 -9.42
N HIS A 112 8.59 13.36 -8.29
CA HIS A 112 8.41 14.78 -8.01
C HIS A 112 9.75 15.53 -7.96
N LYS A 113 10.77 14.96 -7.30
CA LYS A 113 12.13 15.54 -7.24
C LYS A 113 12.78 15.64 -8.61
N ALA A 114 12.53 14.67 -9.49
CA ALA A 114 13.01 14.67 -10.88
C ALA A 114 12.19 15.59 -11.81
N GLY A 115 11.11 16.21 -11.31
CA GLY A 115 10.18 17.02 -12.12
C GLY A 115 9.42 16.21 -13.18
N LYS A 116 9.17 14.90 -12.92
CA LYS A 116 8.53 13.98 -13.84
C LYS A 116 7.11 13.64 -13.39
N ASP A 117 6.27 13.37 -14.37
CA ASP A 117 4.96 12.77 -14.13
C ASP A 117 5.14 11.39 -13.44
N PRO A 118 4.40 11.09 -12.35
CA PRO A 118 4.56 9.85 -11.60
C PRO A 118 4.34 8.57 -12.40
N VAL A 119 3.44 8.59 -13.38
CA VAL A 119 3.19 7.43 -14.27
C VAL A 119 4.33 7.29 -15.27
N ALA A 120 4.73 8.38 -15.93
CA ALA A 120 5.83 8.36 -16.88
C ALA A 120 7.16 7.94 -16.22
N PHE A 121 7.42 8.40 -15.00
CA PHE A 121 8.61 8.04 -14.22
C PHE A 121 8.68 6.53 -13.95
N ARG A 122 7.56 5.92 -13.52
CA ARG A 122 7.47 4.47 -13.31
C ARG A 122 7.65 3.70 -14.61
N LEU A 123 6.97 4.11 -15.68
CA LEU A 123 7.06 3.45 -16.98
C LEU A 123 8.50 3.43 -17.52
N GLY A 124 9.29 4.47 -17.26
CA GLY A 124 10.70 4.53 -17.66
C GLY A 124 11.63 3.53 -16.96
N MET A 125 11.15 2.85 -15.92
CA MET A 125 11.92 1.87 -15.14
C MET A 125 11.31 0.46 -15.14
N LEU A 126 10.24 0.23 -15.91
CA LEU A 126 9.52 -1.05 -15.94
C LEU A 126 9.77 -1.86 -17.23
N ASP A 127 10.84 -1.58 -17.96
CA ASP A 127 11.12 -2.23 -19.26
C ASP A 127 11.23 -3.77 -19.15
N LYS A 128 11.64 -4.27 -17.98
CA LYS A 128 11.74 -5.71 -17.68
C LYS A 128 10.44 -6.32 -17.14
N ALA A 129 9.39 -5.50 -16.93
CA ALA A 129 8.10 -5.92 -16.37
C ALA A 129 6.92 -5.56 -17.27
N PRO A 130 6.80 -6.15 -18.49
CA PRO A 130 5.82 -5.74 -19.50
C PRO A 130 4.37 -5.91 -19.04
N ARG A 131 4.05 -6.90 -18.22
CA ARG A 131 2.71 -7.09 -17.65
C ARG A 131 2.34 -5.94 -16.71
N LEU A 132 3.28 -5.47 -15.90
CA LEU A 132 3.07 -4.33 -15.01
C LEU A 132 2.99 -3.01 -15.78
N GLN A 133 3.79 -2.84 -16.85
CA GLN A 133 3.64 -1.70 -17.76
C GLN A 133 2.25 -1.63 -18.38
N ALA A 134 1.73 -2.76 -18.85
CA ALA A 134 0.39 -2.84 -19.44
C ALA A 134 -0.69 -2.46 -18.41
N ALA A 135 -0.58 -2.99 -17.19
CA ALA A 135 -1.50 -2.64 -16.10
C ALA A 135 -1.45 -1.14 -15.77
N LEU A 136 -0.26 -0.55 -15.66
CA LEU A 136 -0.09 0.86 -15.36
C LEU A 136 -0.64 1.78 -16.44
N ARG A 137 -0.36 1.47 -17.72
CA ARG A 137 -0.89 2.25 -18.86
C ARG A 137 -2.42 2.22 -18.89
N LEU A 138 -3.00 1.06 -18.71
CA LEU A 138 -4.45 0.91 -18.72
C LEU A 138 -5.09 1.60 -17.50
N ALA A 139 -4.49 1.50 -16.30
CA ALA A 139 -4.99 2.18 -15.12
C ALA A 139 -4.97 3.70 -15.28
N ALA A 140 -3.88 4.25 -15.81
CA ALA A 140 -3.78 5.68 -16.11
C ALA A 140 -4.83 6.14 -17.14
N ASP A 141 -5.02 5.40 -18.23
CA ASP A 141 -6.05 5.67 -19.24
C ASP A 141 -7.46 5.68 -18.61
N LYS A 142 -7.83 4.60 -17.90
CA LYS A 142 -9.15 4.45 -17.28
C LYS A 142 -9.43 5.46 -16.16
N ALA A 143 -8.38 5.90 -15.46
CA ALA A 143 -8.48 6.96 -14.45
C ALA A 143 -8.53 8.36 -15.05
N GLY A 144 -8.30 8.53 -16.36
CA GLY A 144 -8.15 9.85 -16.99
C GLY A 144 -6.95 10.61 -16.43
N TRP A 145 -5.79 9.92 -16.27
CA TRP A 145 -4.57 10.52 -15.77
C TRP A 145 -4.18 11.75 -16.61
N GLY A 146 -3.79 12.84 -15.95
CA GLY A 146 -3.45 14.10 -16.62
C GLY A 146 -4.66 15.02 -16.92
N SER A 147 -5.90 14.55 -16.79
CA SER A 147 -7.07 15.44 -16.91
C SER A 147 -7.18 16.34 -15.67
N PRO A 148 -7.65 17.61 -15.84
CA PRO A 148 -7.77 18.54 -14.73
C PRO A 148 -8.72 18.03 -13.65
N LEU A 149 -8.40 18.36 -12.39
CA LEU A 149 -9.22 18.08 -11.22
C LEU A 149 -9.62 19.41 -10.54
N PRO A 150 -10.71 19.39 -9.75
CA PRO A 150 -11.04 20.53 -8.89
C PRO A 150 -9.89 20.88 -7.92
N PRO A 151 -9.86 22.09 -7.38
CA PRO A 151 -8.91 22.47 -6.34
C PRO A 151 -8.93 21.47 -5.17
N ARG A 152 -7.77 21.22 -4.58
CA ARG A 152 -7.57 20.27 -3.48
C ARG A 152 -8.01 18.84 -3.80
N CYS A 153 -8.10 18.48 -5.07
CA CYS A 153 -8.24 17.10 -5.52
C CYS A 153 -6.96 16.63 -6.19
N GLY A 154 -6.65 15.34 -6.04
CA GLY A 154 -5.44 14.74 -6.60
C GLY A 154 -5.63 13.29 -6.98
N ARG A 155 -4.82 12.81 -7.91
CA ARG A 155 -4.67 11.39 -8.25
C ARG A 155 -3.31 10.90 -7.82
N GLY A 156 -3.27 9.70 -7.26
CA GLY A 156 -2.05 8.99 -6.91
C GLY A 156 -2.07 7.58 -7.45
N VAL A 157 -0.90 7.09 -7.80
CA VAL A 157 -0.72 5.78 -8.43
C VAL A 157 0.17 4.88 -7.57
N SER A 158 -0.12 3.59 -7.59
CA SER A 158 0.70 2.51 -7.03
C SER A 158 0.72 1.34 -8.00
N VAL A 159 1.88 0.71 -8.18
CA VAL A 159 2.05 -0.47 -9.02
C VAL A 159 2.91 -1.51 -8.34
N GLN A 160 2.54 -2.78 -8.45
CA GLN A 160 3.37 -3.88 -7.92
C GLN A 160 3.02 -5.23 -8.54
N PRO A 161 3.99 -6.16 -8.59
CA PRO A 161 3.71 -7.57 -8.62
C PRO A 161 3.47 -8.07 -7.19
N SER A 162 2.44 -8.86 -6.95
CA SER A 162 2.24 -9.58 -5.70
C SER A 162 1.42 -10.83 -5.92
N PHE A 163 1.79 -11.92 -5.26
CA PHE A 163 1.09 -13.21 -5.35
C PHE A 163 0.93 -13.71 -6.79
N ALA A 164 1.94 -13.54 -7.63
CA ALA A 164 1.93 -13.84 -9.07
C ALA A 164 0.82 -13.11 -9.85
N SER A 165 0.41 -11.93 -9.39
CA SER A 165 -0.48 -11.00 -10.09
C SER A 165 0.20 -9.64 -10.22
N TRP A 166 -0.08 -8.92 -11.31
CA TRP A 166 0.47 -7.59 -11.60
C TRP A 166 -0.64 -6.56 -11.55
N ILE A 167 -0.53 -5.63 -10.61
CA ILE A 167 -1.61 -4.68 -10.34
C ILE A 167 -1.13 -3.24 -10.46
N ALA A 168 -1.99 -2.38 -10.98
CA ALA A 168 -1.86 -0.93 -10.92
C ALA A 168 -3.15 -0.33 -10.37
N THR A 169 -3.02 0.56 -9.39
CA THR A 169 -4.15 1.22 -8.75
C THR A 169 -3.95 2.73 -8.81
N VAL A 170 -4.99 3.44 -9.25
CA VAL A 170 -5.07 4.91 -9.20
C VAL A 170 -6.19 5.28 -8.25
N ALA A 171 -5.86 6.02 -7.19
CA ALA A 171 -6.83 6.63 -6.30
C ALA A 171 -7.04 8.11 -6.67
N GLU A 172 -8.29 8.59 -6.61
CA GLU A 172 -8.64 10.00 -6.71
C GLU A 172 -9.27 10.44 -5.40
N VAL A 173 -8.73 11.51 -4.81
CA VAL A 173 -9.18 12.05 -3.52
C VAL A 173 -9.43 13.56 -3.59
N GLY A 174 -10.27 14.07 -2.69
CA GLY A 174 -10.34 15.46 -2.30
C GLY A 174 -9.94 15.60 -0.84
N VAL A 175 -9.28 16.69 -0.46
CA VAL A 175 -8.92 16.98 0.93
C VAL A 175 -9.45 18.36 1.29
N ASP A 176 -10.30 18.44 2.31
CA ASP A 176 -10.86 19.71 2.76
C ASP A 176 -9.90 20.52 3.66
N ASP A 177 -10.34 21.69 4.11
CA ASP A 177 -9.53 22.57 4.95
C ASP A 177 -9.31 22.03 6.36
N ASP A 178 -10.20 21.15 6.82
CA ASP A 178 -10.08 20.44 8.09
C ASP A 178 -9.20 19.18 8.02
N GLY A 179 -8.67 18.88 6.84
CA GLY A 179 -7.81 17.72 6.59
C GLY A 179 -8.58 16.40 6.44
N GLU A 180 -9.91 16.46 6.26
CA GLU A 180 -10.70 15.25 5.97
C GLU A 180 -10.43 14.81 4.52
N VAL A 181 -10.15 13.52 4.37
CA VAL A 181 -9.91 12.91 3.07
C VAL A 181 -11.20 12.31 2.52
N ASN A 182 -11.62 12.81 1.37
CA ASN A 182 -12.79 12.36 0.64
C ASN A 182 -12.36 11.46 -0.50
N LEU A 183 -12.68 10.18 -0.41
CA LEU A 183 -12.40 9.21 -1.48
C LEU A 183 -13.38 9.43 -2.63
N ARG A 184 -12.89 9.76 -3.81
CA ARG A 184 -13.72 10.11 -4.97
C ARG A 184 -13.92 8.95 -5.94
N ARG A 185 -12.84 8.23 -6.23
CA ARG A 185 -12.84 7.11 -7.16
C ARG A 185 -11.55 6.29 -6.99
N VAL A 186 -11.64 5.00 -7.25
CA VAL A 186 -10.47 4.13 -7.41
C VAL A 186 -10.58 3.38 -8.73
N VAL A 187 -9.51 3.35 -9.49
CA VAL A 187 -9.37 2.51 -10.69
C VAL A 187 -8.28 1.48 -10.41
N CYS A 188 -8.63 0.22 -10.56
CA CYS A 188 -7.73 -0.91 -10.33
C CYS A 188 -7.65 -1.75 -11.60
N VAL A 189 -6.45 -1.97 -12.10
CA VAL A 189 -6.18 -2.85 -13.23
C VAL A 189 -5.29 -3.98 -12.79
N VAL A 190 -5.63 -5.21 -13.16
CA VAL A 190 -4.87 -6.40 -12.81
C VAL A 190 -4.66 -7.31 -13.99
N ASP A 191 -3.46 -7.85 -14.12
CA ASP A 191 -3.15 -9.06 -14.87
C ASP A 191 -2.87 -10.18 -13.87
N THR A 192 -3.81 -11.09 -13.71
CA THR A 192 -3.72 -12.25 -12.80
C THR A 192 -3.59 -13.57 -13.56
N GLY A 193 -3.15 -13.54 -14.83
CA GLY A 193 -3.16 -14.74 -15.66
C GLY A 193 -4.58 -15.10 -16.09
N ILE A 194 -4.85 -16.39 -16.26
CA ILE A 194 -6.18 -16.88 -16.63
C ILE A 194 -7.19 -16.49 -15.55
N ALA A 195 -8.13 -15.66 -15.92
CA ALA A 195 -9.22 -15.21 -15.05
C ALA A 195 -10.32 -16.29 -14.98
N VAL A 196 -10.23 -17.16 -13.98
CA VAL A 196 -11.20 -18.27 -13.81
C VAL A 196 -12.61 -17.76 -13.56
N ASN A 197 -12.74 -16.70 -12.75
CA ASN A 197 -14.02 -16.03 -12.49
C ASN A 197 -13.80 -14.52 -12.33
N PRO A 198 -14.06 -13.72 -13.38
CA PRO A 198 -13.87 -12.27 -13.35
C PRO A 198 -14.66 -11.53 -12.27
N ASP A 199 -15.89 -11.97 -11.98
CA ASP A 199 -16.73 -11.33 -10.94
C ASP A 199 -16.14 -11.53 -9.55
N THR A 200 -15.63 -12.73 -9.26
CA THR A 200 -14.94 -13.01 -7.99
C THR A 200 -13.64 -12.23 -7.89
N ILE A 201 -12.88 -12.07 -8.98
CA ILE A 201 -11.68 -11.25 -9.03
C ILE A 201 -12.04 -9.80 -8.69
N ALA A 202 -13.07 -9.23 -9.31
CA ALA A 202 -13.52 -7.88 -9.02
C ALA A 202 -13.95 -7.71 -7.56
N ALA A 203 -14.73 -8.65 -7.03
CA ALA A 203 -15.17 -8.63 -5.62
C ALA A 203 -13.99 -8.69 -4.64
N GLN A 204 -12.97 -9.53 -4.90
CA GLN A 204 -11.78 -9.60 -4.07
C GLN A 204 -10.96 -8.31 -4.10
N LEU A 205 -10.80 -7.70 -5.28
CA LEU A 205 -10.07 -6.43 -5.42
C LEU A 205 -10.83 -5.29 -4.73
N GLN A 206 -12.14 -5.16 -4.94
CA GLN A 206 -12.96 -4.15 -4.29
C GLN A 206 -12.90 -4.29 -2.76
N GLY A 207 -13.13 -5.48 -2.23
CA GLY A 207 -13.04 -5.75 -0.79
C GLY A 207 -11.64 -5.52 -0.22
N GLY A 208 -10.59 -5.94 -0.93
CA GLY A 208 -9.19 -5.72 -0.54
C GLY A 208 -8.81 -4.23 -0.52
N ILE A 209 -9.22 -3.47 -1.53
CA ILE A 209 -8.98 -2.02 -1.59
C ILE A 209 -9.69 -1.30 -0.45
N ILE A 210 -10.97 -1.59 -0.18
CA ILE A 210 -11.71 -0.99 0.94
C ILE A 210 -11.03 -1.29 2.27
N PHE A 211 -10.55 -2.53 2.44
CA PHE A 211 -9.83 -2.95 3.65
C PHE A 211 -8.51 -2.19 3.82
N GLY A 212 -7.72 -2.05 2.75
CA GLY A 212 -6.47 -1.29 2.76
C GLY A 212 -6.68 0.21 2.99
N LEU A 213 -7.69 0.82 2.33
CA LEU A 213 -8.06 2.22 2.53
C LEU A 213 -8.56 2.48 3.97
N THR A 214 -9.34 1.56 4.55
CA THR A 214 -9.78 1.63 5.94
C THR A 214 -8.58 1.70 6.88
N ALA A 215 -7.64 0.79 6.71
CA ALA A 215 -6.43 0.76 7.54
C ALA A 215 -5.56 2.02 7.36
N ALA A 216 -5.40 2.48 6.12
CA ALA A 216 -4.59 3.66 5.84
C ALA A 216 -5.20 4.96 6.39
N LEU A 217 -6.52 5.07 6.40
CA LEU A 217 -7.21 6.27 6.90
C LEU A 217 -7.42 6.26 8.42
N PHE A 218 -7.68 5.09 9.03
CA PHE A 218 -8.21 5.02 10.38
C PHE A 218 -7.58 3.93 11.26
N GLY A 219 -6.92 2.92 10.66
CA GLY A 219 -6.50 1.70 11.37
C GLY A 219 -5.44 1.99 12.43
N GLN A 220 -5.85 2.07 13.69
CA GLN A 220 -4.96 2.27 14.81
C GLN A 220 -5.44 1.48 16.03
N ILE A 221 -4.55 0.67 16.58
CA ILE A 221 -4.71 0.05 17.89
C ILE A 221 -3.68 0.69 18.82
N THR A 222 -4.11 1.15 19.97
CA THR A 222 -3.26 1.75 21.01
C THR A 222 -3.26 0.90 22.26
N VAL A 223 -2.13 0.89 22.96
CA VAL A 223 -1.94 0.10 24.19
C VAL A 223 -1.57 1.04 25.32
N ALA A 224 -2.34 1.06 26.39
CA ALA A 224 -2.08 1.82 27.61
C ALA A 224 -2.13 0.91 28.83
N GLY A 225 -1.10 0.99 29.70
CA GLY A 225 -1.03 0.16 30.90
C GLY A 225 -1.07 -1.35 30.62
N GLY A 226 -0.53 -1.79 29.47
CA GLY A 226 -0.52 -3.21 29.05
C GLY A 226 -1.86 -3.72 28.51
N ARG A 227 -2.80 -2.84 28.19
CA ARG A 227 -4.12 -3.19 27.65
C ARG A 227 -4.39 -2.43 26.35
N VAL A 228 -5.05 -3.08 25.41
CA VAL A 228 -5.58 -2.43 24.21
C VAL A 228 -6.72 -1.51 24.60
N GLU A 229 -6.71 -0.29 24.08
CA GLU A 229 -7.71 0.72 24.39
C GLU A 229 -8.99 0.55 23.56
N GLN A 230 -8.85 0.14 22.27
CA GLN A 230 -10.00 -0.10 21.40
C GLN A 230 -10.72 -1.39 21.78
N SER A 231 -12.04 -1.36 21.71
CA SER A 231 -12.86 -2.48 22.11
C SER A 231 -13.86 -2.95 21.06
N ASN A 232 -14.42 -2.05 20.24
CA ASN A 232 -15.39 -2.39 19.22
C ASN A 232 -15.42 -1.32 18.12
N PHE A 233 -16.36 -1.40 17.17
CA PHE A 233 -16.48 -0.49 16.02
C PHE A 233 -16.88 0.95 16.38
N HIS A 234 -17.17 1.28 17.63
CA HIS A 234 -17.41 2.64 18.09
C HIS A 234 -16.11 3.41 18.33
N ASP A 235 -15.01 2.71 18.69
CA ASP A 235 -13.69 3.27 18.95
C ASP A 235 -12.59 2.75 18.00
N TYR A 236 -12.92 1.78 17.13
CA TYR A 236 -12.12 1.35 15.99
C TYR A 236 -12.84 1.69 14.70
N ARG A 237 -12.50 2.86 14.13
CA ARG A 237 -13.19 3.42 12.96
C ARG A 237 -12.88 2.61 11.69
N MET A 238 -13.91 2.37 10.88
CA MET A 238 -13.82 1.75 9.56
C MET A 238 -14.54 2.61 8.51
N LEU A 239 -14.15 2.47 7.24
CA LEU A 239 -14.93 3.03 6.13
C LEU A 239 -16.36 2.45 6.13
N ARG A 240 -17.35 3.32 6.04
CA ARG A 240 -18.74 2.95 5.93
C ARG A 240 -19.18 2.94 4.46
N ILE A 241 -20.31 2.35 4.18
CA ILE A 241 -20.83 2.19 2.82
C ILE A 241 -21.02 3.52 2.09
N ASP A 242 -21.42 4.57 2.81
CA ASP A 242 -21.60 5.93 2.30
C ASP A 242 -20.28 6.69 2.07
N GLN A 243 -19.18 6.22 2.64
CA GLN A 243 -17.82 6.76 2.47
C GLN A 243 -16.99 6.00 1.43
N THR A 244 -17.49 4.85 1.00
CA THR A 244 -16.79 4.00 0.04
C THR A 244 -16.91 4.57 -1.37
N PRO A 245 -15.78 4.82 -2.07
CA PRO A 245 -15.80 5.36 -3.41
C PRO A 245 -16.27 4.31 -4.43
N PRO A 246 -16.69 4.71 -5.63
CA PRO A 246 -16.73 3.81 -6.78
C PRO A 246 -15.35 3.19 -7.03
N ILE A 247 -15.31 1.87 -7.17
CA ILE A 247 -14.08 1.11 -7.45
C ILE A 247 -14.27 0.37 -8.78
N ASP A 248 -13.62 0.87 -9.82
CA ASP A 248 -13.65 0.29 -11.15
C ASP A 248 -12.52 -0.72 -11.30
N VAL A 249 -12.85 -1.97 -11.56
CA VAL A 249 -11.89 -3.06 -11.73
C VAL A 249 -11.82 -3.47 -13.19
N TYR A 250 -10.60 -3.56 -13.73
CA TYR A 250 -10.32 -4.04 -15.09
C TYR A 250 -9.35 -5.21 -15.03
N VAL A 251 -9.74 -6.33 -15.58
CA VAL A 251 -8.88 -7.52 -15.69
C VAL A 251 -8.29 -7.58 -17.09
N ILE A 252 -6.98 -7.62 -17.20
CA ILE A 252 -6.29 -7.79 -18.50
C ILE A 252 -6.44 -9.25 -18.92
N PRO A 253 -6.95 -9.54 -20.11
CA PRO A 253 -6.96 -10.89 -20.67
C PRO A 253 -5.54 -11.45 -20.78
N SER A 254 -5.29 -12.61 -20.20
CA SER A 254 -3.98 -13.25 -20.18
C SER A 254 -4.11 -14.76 -20.31
N GLY A 255 -3.16 -15.39 -20.97
CA GLY A 255 -3.03 -16.86 -21.05
C GLY A 255 -2.03 -17.46 -20.06
N GLU A 256 -1.44 -16.62 -19.21
CA GLU A 256 -0.47 -17.03 -18.20
C GLU A 256 -1.12 -17.82 -17.06
N ALA A 257 -0.31 -18.50 -16.27
CA ALA A 257 -0.78 -19.24 -15.09
C ALA A 257 -1.54 -18.29 -14.13
N PRO A 258 -2.63 -18.77 -13.49
CA PRO A 258 -3.40 -17.96 -12.56
C PRO A 258 -2.56 -17.52 -11.36
N GLY A 259 -2.62 -16.21 -11.04
CA GLY A 259 -2.04 -15.65 -9.83
C GLY A 259 -3.04 -15.52 -8.67
N GLY A 260 -2.54 -15.18 -7.48
CA GLY A 260 -3.34 -14.89 -6.30
C GLY A 260 -4.01 -13.52 -6.40
N ILE A 261 -5.26 -13.42 -5.95
CA ILE A 261 -6.04 -12.18 -6.01
C ILE A 261 -6.69 -11.81 -4.67
N GLY A 262 -6.55 -12.67 -3.65
CA GLY A 262 -7.18 -12.46 -2.36
C GLY A 262 -6.68 -11.26 -1.58
N GLU A 263 -5.44 -10.82 -1.80
CA GLU A 263 -4.72 -9.83 -0.98
C GLU A 263 -4.24 -8.61 -1.79
N THR A 264 -4.05 -8.78 -3.08
CA THR A 264 -3.41 -7.82 -3.99
C THR A 264 -4.04 -6.42 -3.95
N GLY A 265 -5.37 -6.32 -3.82
CA GLY A 265 -6.07 -5.05 -3.68
C GLY A 265 -5.72 -4.30 -2.39
N THR A 266 -5.48 -5.01 -1.29
CA THR A 266 -5.08 -4.42 0.00
C THR A 266 -3.71 -3.78 -0.08
N VAL A 267 -2.78 -4.45 -0.77
CA VAL A 267 -1.38 -4.01 -0.91
C VAL A 267 -1.28 -2.67 -1.64
N SER A 268 -2.03 -2.49 -2.73
CA SER A 268 -1.92 -1.28 -3.58
C SER A 268 -2.58 -0.02 -3.00
N ALA A 269 -3.53 -0.19 -2.08
CA ALA A 269 -4.45 0.87 -1.69
C ALA A 269 -3.79 2.04 -0.97
N SER A 270 -2.91 1.75 0.01
CA SER A 270 -2.33 2.77 0.89
C SER A 270 -1.38 3.72 0.16
N ALA A 271 -0.53 3.21 -0.72
CA ALA A 271 0.38 4.06 -1.51
C ALA A 271 -0.38 4.91 -2.54
N ALA A 272 -1.35 4.35 -3.25
CA ALA A 272 -2.18 5.12 -4.18
C ALA A 272 -2.91 6.26 -3.45
N LEU A 273 -3.45 6.00 -2.25
CA LEU A 273 -4.09 6.99 -1.40
C LEU A 273 -3.14 8.13 -1.01
N THR A 274 -1.99 7.80 -0.42
CA THR A 274 -1.06 8.83 0.10
C THR A 274 -0.41 9.64 -1.01
N ASN A 275 -0.16 9.06 -2.18
CA ASN A 275 0.29 9.77 -3.37
C ASN A 275 -0.81 10.70 -3.92
N ALA A 276 -2.09 10.30 -3.87
CA ALA A 276 -3.21 11.18 -4.23
C ALA A 276 -3.36 12.35 -3.25
N ILE A 277 -3.20 12.11 -1.95
CA ILE A 277 -3.19 13.16 -0.92
C ILE A 277 -2.06 14.16 -1.18
N PHE A 278 -0.87 13.68 -1.50
CA PHE A 278 0.24 14.58 -1.86
C PHE A 278 -0.08 15.41 -3.10
N ALA A 279 -0.62 14.81 -4.15
CA ALA A 279 -1.03 15.53 -5.35
C ALA A 279 -2.10 16.61 -5.08
N ALA A 280 -3.01 16.35 -4.11
CA ALA A 280 -4.06 17.28 -3.72
C ALA A 280 -3.59 18.44 -2.81
N THR A 281 -2.56 18.20 -1.96
CA THR A 281 -2.22 19.08 -0.84
C THR A 281 -0.77 19.56 -0.81
N GLY A 282 0.13 18.89 -1.53
CA GLY A 282 1.58 19.08 -1.41
C GLY A 282 2.19 18.50 -0.12
N LYS A 283 1.39 17.81 0.73
CA LYS A 283 1.84 17.27 2.00
C LYS A 283 2.15 15.78 1.87
N ARG A 284 3.41 15.39 2.11
CA ARG A 284 3.85 14.00 2.03
C ARG A 284 3.67 13.28 3.36
N LEU A 285 2.85 12.26 3.37
CA LEU A 285 2.63 11.40 4.53
C LEU A 285 3.56 10.19 4.48
N ARG A 286 4.35 9.98 5.53
CA ARG A 286 5.27 8.86 5.70
C ARG A 286 4.89 7.95 6.87
N ARG A 287 3.73 8.21 7.47
CA ARG A 287 3.17 7.45 8.59
C ARG A 287 1.69 7.20 8.35
N LEU A 288 1.21 6.03 8.74
CA LEU A 288 -0.21 5.66 8.75
C LEU A 288 -0.66 5.37 10.19
N PRO A 289 -1.93 5.55 10.50
CA PRO A 289 -2.98 6.08 9.63
C PRO A 289 -2.78 7.57 9.29
N VAL A 290 -3.54 8.04 8.31
CA VAL A 290 -3.52 9.43 7.85
C VAL A 290 -3.81 10.39 9.01
N ASP A 291 -2.88 11.31 9.24
CA ASP A 291 -3.02 12.34 10.25
C ASP A 291 -3.71 13.59 9.65
N ARG A 292 -4.95 13.84 10.08
CA ARG A 292 -5.75 14.97 9.62
C ARG A 292 -5.18 16.32 10.06
N ASP A 293 -4.53 16.38 11.22
CA ASP A 293 -3.96 17.63 11.73
C ASP A 293 -2.75 18.06 10.90
N VAL A 294 -1.98 17.10 10.40
CA VAL A 294 -0.95 17.34 9.38
C VAL A 294 -1.59 17.92 8.12
N LEU A 295 -2.68 17.33 7.62
CA LEU A 295 -3.35 17.78 6.40
C LEU A 295 -4.02 19.16 6.56
N ALA A 296 -4.55 19.47 7.74
CA ALA A 296 -5.10 20.77 8.08
C ALA A 296 -4.02 21.84 8.36
N GLY A 297 -2.73 21.44 8.47
CA GLY A 297 -1.64 22.37 8.80
C GLY A 297 -1.55 22.75 10.28
N ARG A 298 -2.16 21.96 11.15
CA ARG A 298 -2.11 22.16 12.62
C ARG A 298 -0.84 21.57 13.23
N THR A 299 -0.25 20.57 12.58
CA THR A 299 1.03 19.94 12.94
C THR A 299 1.96 19.83 11.74
N GLN A 300 3.26 19.63 11.96
CA GLN A 300 4.21 19.37 10.86
C GLN A 300 4.11 17.90 10.40
N ALA A 301 4.31 17.69 9.11
CA ALA A 301 4.29 16.35 8.49
C ALA A 301 5.54 15.50 8.81
#